data_33cd1ddd00debb534fb2f7f852cad01e
#
_entry.id   33cd1ddd00debb534fb2f7f852cad01e
#
_cell.length_a   1.000
_cell.length_b   1.000
_cell.length_c   1.000
_cell.angle_alpha   90.00
_cell.angle_beta   90.00
_cell.angle_gamma   90.00
#
_symmetry.space_group_name_H-M   'P 1'
#
loop_
_entity.id
_entity.type
_entity.pdbx_description
1 polymer ?
#
loop_
_entity_poly.entity_id
_entity_poly.type
_entity_poly.pdbx_seq_one_letter_code
_entity_poly.pdbx_strand_id
1 'polypeptide(L)'
;VRIIEQDKRAYMNYCTFSYSARWWDWERWEREIDYMAMRGINMPLSIVGYEAVLFYTLRDLGYTDDGALNFISGPAYLPWQLMGNLDSYFSLTDKAYVDKRLELGKKIIDRELELGMTPIQQGCSGQVPSTILRVLPHTNAYNVPSWCGFPVTYQIDPLDKNFRKFGMALLEKQRQLFGAHHYYACDPFHENKPPIKGDKYLQNVGKAISEMYTAFDSQAVWVMQAWSLREPIVKA
;
A
#
# COMPACT_ATOMS: atom_id res chain seq x y z
N VAL A 1 -18.55 32.11 -4.60
CA VAL A 1 -18.59 30.62 -4.73
C VAL A 1 -17.72 30.28 -5.91
N ARG A 2 -16.74 29.36 -5.71
CA ARG A 2 -15.95 28.80 -6.81
C ARG A 2 -16.52 27.43 -7.13
N ILE A 3 -16.74 27.14 -8.39
CA ILE A 3 -17.09 25.80 -8.87
C ILE A 3 -15.79 25.08 -9.18
N ILE A 4 -15.63 23.88 -8.62
CA ILE A 4 -14.50 23.00 -8.90
C ILE A 4 -14.95 22.05 -10.00
N GLU A 5 -14.29 22.09 -11.15
CA GLU A 5 -14.65 21.28 -12.32
C GLU A 5 -14.17 19.82 -12.22
N GLN A 6 -13.07 19.58 -11.47
CA GLN A 6 -12.52 18.24 -11.30
C GLN A 6 -13.30 17.46 -10.25
N ASP A 7 -13.80 16.29 -10.63
CA ASP A 7 -14.55 15.41 -9.73
C ASP A 7 -13.63 14.74 -8.68
N LYS A 8 -12.38 14.43 -9.04
CA LYS A 8 -11.41 13.74 -8.19
C LYS A 8 -10.27 14.67 -7.81
N ARG A 9 -10.11 14.89 -6.52
CA ARG A 9 -9.12 15.79 -5.94
C ARG A 9 -8.37 15.08 -4.84
N ALA A 10 -7.27 14.42 -5.25
CA ALA A 10 -6.42 13.64 -4.34
C ALA A 10 -5.53 14.54 -3.48
N TYR A 11 -5.20 14.09 -2.30
CA TYR A 11 -4.32 14.78 -1.36
C TYR A 11 -3.43 13.81 -0.59
N MET A 12 -2.25 14.31 -0.22
CA MET A 12 -1.13 13.61 0.37
C MET A 12 -0.39 12.67 -0.60
N ASN A 13 0.89 12.51 -0.34
CA ASN A 13 1.73 11.48 -0.93
C ASN A 13 2.32 10.60 0.18
N TYR A 14 2.92 9.49 -0.19
CA TYR A 14 3.46 8.53 0.77
C TYR A 14 4.46 9.14 1.73
N CYS A 15 5.40 9.95 1.24
CA CYS A 15 6.47 10.53 2.07
C CYS A 15 5.93 11.40 3.20
N THR A 16 4.81 12.09 3.00
CA THR A 16 4.16 12.95 4.01
C THR A 16 3.88 12.18 5.31
N PHE A 17 3.51 10.90 5.21
CA PHE A 17 3.17 10.08 6.37
C PHE A 17 4.34 9.79 7.30
N SER A 18 5.58 9.81 6.81
CA SER A 18 6.77 9.67 7.65
C SER A 18 7.49 10.99 7.94
N TYR A 19 7.29 12.02 7.14
CA TYR A 19 7.87 13.33 7.40
C TYR A 19 7.01 14.16 8.35
N SER A 20 5.85 14.63 7.89
CA SER A 20 5.03 15.57 8.64
C SER A 20 4.03 14.87 9.56
N ALA A 21 3.39 13.80 9.07
CA ALA A 21 2.24 13.19 9.74
C ALA A 21 2.62 12.01 10.67
N ARG A 22 3.91 11.70 10.80
CA ARG A 22 4.37 10.51 11.53
C ARG A 22 3.86 10.43 12.96
N TRP A 23 3.87 11.55 13.65
CA TRP A 23 3.54 11.66 15.08
C TRP A 23 2.19 12.32 15.34
N TRP A 24 1.37 12.51 14.30
CA TRP A 24 0.07 13.08 14.48
C TRP A 24 -0.83 12.13 15.26
N ASP A 25 -1.43 12.66 16.31
CA ASP A 25 -2.50 12.04 17.07
C ASP A 25 -3.85 12.26 16.39
N TRP A 26 -4.93 11.79 17.00
CA TRP A 26 -6.25 11.95 16.46
C TRP A 26 -6.66 13.41 16.29
N GLU A 27 -6.40 14.26 17.29
CA GLU A 27 -6.77 15.69 17.23
C GLU A 27 -6.10 16.42 16.05
N ARG A 28 -4.85 16.07 15.75
CA ARG A 28 -4.13 16.66 14.60
C ARG A 28 -4.64 16.10 13.29
N TRP A 29 -4.97 14.80 13.20
CA TRP A 29 -5.56 14.19 12.02
C TRP A 29 -6.96 14.74 11.75
N GLU A 30 -7.82 14.86 12.74
CA GLU A 30 -9.17 15.43 12.60
C GLU A 30 -9.12 16.84 11.98
N ARG A 31 -8.24 17.68 12.51
CA ARG A 31 -8.03 19.04 11.94
C ARG A 31 -7.55 19.01 10.47
N GLU A 32 -6.69 18.08 10.10
CA GLU A 32 -6.23 17.94 8.72
C GLU A 32 -7.35 17.49 7.79
N ILE A 33 -8.17 16.52 8.23
CA ILE A 33 -9.31 16.02 7.46
C ILE A 33 -10.34 17.14 7.28
N ASP A 34 -10.66 17.89 8.33
CA ASP A 34 -11.55 19.06 8.24
C ASP A 34 -10.98 20.12 7.28
N TYR A 35 -9.67 20.36 7.32
CA TYR A 35 -8.99 21.23 6.36
C TYR A 35 -9.14 20.74 4.92
N MET A 36 -8.95 19.43 4.68
CA MET A 36 -9.17 18.82 3.37
C MET A 36 -10.60 19.09 2.86
N ALA A 37 -11.61 18.86 3.72
CA ALA A 37 -13.01 19.10 3.38
C ALA A 37 -13.26 20.57 3.00
N MET A 38 -12.76 21.51 3.81
CA MET A 38 -12.88 22.94 3.53
C MET A 38 -12.20 23.38 2.24
N ARG A 39 -11.18 22.65 1.79
CA ARG A 39 -10.45 22.90 0.53
C ARG A 39 -11.03 22.16 -0.66
N GLY A 40 -12.09 21.38 -0.44
CA GLY A 40 -12.75 20.61 -1.48
C GLY A 40 -11.99 19.38 -1.92
N ILE A 41 -11.03 18.89 -1.12
CA ILE A 41 -10.36 17.60 -1.33
C ILE A 41 -11.38 16.51 -0.97
N ASN A 42 -11.45 15.49 -1.81
CA ASN A 42 -12.41 14.41 -1.62
C ASN A 42 -11.80 13.00 -1.79
N MET A 43 -10.49 12.91 -2.02
CA MET A 43 -9.78 11.65 -2.19
C MET A 43 -8.43 11.67 -1.46
N PRO A 44 -8.42 11.55 -0.12
CA PRO A 44 -7.20 11.44 0.64
C PRO A 44 -6.51 10.09 0.45
N LEU A 45 -5.17 10.06 0.50
CA LEU A 45 -4.40 8.83 0.63
C LEU A 45 -4.51 8.35 2.09
N SER A 46 -5.16 7.21 2.32
CA SER A 46 -5.53 6.72 3.66
C SER A 46 -4.79 5.43 3.98
N ILE A 47 -3.51 5.56 4.37
CA ILE A 47 -2.60 4.42 4.62
C ILE A 47 -2.21 4.26 6.09
N VAL A 48 -2.72 5.10 6.98
CA VAL A 48 -2.48 4.97 8.44
C VAL A 48 -3.10 3.68 8.93
N GLY A 49 -2.32 2.89 9.65
CA GLY A 49 -2.75 1.59 10.17
C GLY A 49 -2.55 0.42 9.21
N TYR A 50 -1.97 0.64 8.02
CA TYR A 50 -1.67 -0.47 7.11
C TYR A 50 -0.66 -1.45 7.70
N GLU A 51 0.09 -1.06 8.72
CA GLU A 51 0.90 -1.95 9.56
C GLU A 51 0.08 -3.16 10.06
N ALA A 52 -1.19 -2.92 10.43
CA ALA A 52 -2.08 -3.99 10.88
C ALA A 52 -2.49 -4.92 9.73
N VAL A 53 -2.71 -4.39 8.53
CA VAL A 53 -2.99 -5.22 7.35
C VAL A 53 -1.83 -6.15 7.07
N LEU A 54 -0.59 -5.64 7.04
CA LEU A 54 0.61 -6.45 6.85
C LEU A 54 0.76 -7.50 7.96
N PHE A 55 0.67 -7.07 9.22
CA PHE A 55 0.84 -7.94 10.36
C PHE A 55 -0.14 -9.11 10.34
N TYR A 56 -1.43 -8.82 10.28
CA TYR A 56 -2.45 -9.87 10.34
C TYR A 56 -2.48 -10.74 9.08
N THR A 57 -2.17 -10.20 7.90
CA THR A 57 -2.03 -11.02 6.69
C THR A 57 -0.89 -12.02 6.81
N LEU A 58 0.28 -11.58 7.30
CA LEU A 58 1.42 -12.48 7.52
C LEU A 58 1.11 -13.53 8.59
N ARG A 59 0.41 -13.16 9.65
CA ARG A 59 -0.07 -14.13 10.67
C ARG A 59 -0.98 -15.18 10.07
N ASP A 60 -1.94 -14.79 9.25
CA ASP A 60 -2.85 -15.73 8.57
C ASP A 60 -2.12 -16.65 7.59
N LEU A 61 -1.00 -16.20 7.03
CA LEU A 61 -0.12 -17.00 6.19
C LEU A 61 0.80 -17.95 6.97
N GLY A 62 0.84 -17.86 8.31
CA GLY A 62 1.60 -18.76 9.16
C GLY A 62 2.92 -18.20 9.71
N TYR A 63 3.18 -16.91 9.57
CA TYR A 63 4.29 -16.26 10.27
C TYR A 63 4.02 -16.17 11.78
N THR A 64 5.08 -16.17 12.59
CA THR A 64 4.98 -15.81 14.01
C THR A 64 4.79 -14.30 14.16
N ASP A 65 4.41 -13.84 15.37
CA ASP A 65 4.30 -12.39 15.64
C ASP A 65 5.61 -11.68 15.34
N ASP A 66 6.72 -12.21 15.84
CA ASP A 66 8.07 -11.66 15.60
C ASP A 66 8.41 -11.64 14.10
N GLY A 67 8.08 -12.72 13.38
CA GLY A 67 8.32 -12.80 11.93
C GLY A 67 7.53 -11.75 11.14
N ALA A 68 6.29 -11.48 11.53
CA ALA A 68 5.45 -10.46 10.92
C ALA A 68 5.94 -9.05 11.29
N LEU A 69 6.25 -8.80 12.57
CA LEU A 69 6.78 -7.50 13.04
C LEU A 69 8.13 -7.18 12.40
N ASN A 70 9.02 -8.17 12.29
CA ASN A 70 10.33 -7.98 11.68
C ASN A 70 10.28 -7.55 10.20
N PHE A 71 9.25 -7.92 9.47
CA PHE A 71 9.08 -7.48 8.08
C PHE A 71 8.63 -6.01 7.99
N ILE A 72 7.84 -5.55 8.94
CA ILE A 72 7.26 -4.21 8.90
C ILE A 72 8.31 -3.19 9.31
N SER A 73 8.66 -2.30 8.39
CA SER A 73 9.62 -1.23 8.67
C SER A 73 9.09 -0.29 9.74
N GLY A 74 10.02 0.24 10.51
CA GLY A 74 9.72 1.21 11.56
C GLY A 74 9.00 2.45 11.04
N PRO A 75 8.43 3.17 11.96
CA PRO A 75 7.51 4.28 11.66
C PRO A 75 8.04 5.35 10.72
N ALA A 76 9.34 5.65 10.77
CA ALA A 76 9.96 6.65 9.90
C ALA A 76 10.19 6.14 8.47
N TYR A 77 9.99 4.84 8.20
CA TYR A 77 10.37 4.19 6.93
C TYR A 77 9.22 3.48 6.23
N LEU A 78 8.08 3.30 6.89
CA LEU A 78 6.93 2.56 6.36
C LEU A 78 6.47 3.01 4.97
N PRO A 79 6.34 4.30 4.62
CA PRO A 79 5.92 4.73 3.30
C PRO A 79 6.82 4.21 2.17
N TRP A 80 8.13 4.15 2.38
CA TRP A 80 9.04 3.57 1.39
C TRP A 80 8.92 2.06 1.27
N GLN A 81 8.53 1.37 2.35
CA GLN A 81 8.12 -0.03 2.26
C GLN A 81 6.85 -0.18 1.42
N LEU A 82 5.84 0.67 1.64
CA LEU A 82 4.59 0.62 0.88
C LEU A 82 4.79 0.92 -0.62
N MET A 83 5.85 1.63 -0.96
CA MET A 83 6.31 1.86 -2.33
C MET A 83 7.24 0.75 -2.87
N GLY A 84 7.63 -0.24 -2.05
CA GLY A 84 8.47 -1.37 -2.45
C GLY A 84 9.98 -1.12 -2.41
N ASN A 85 10.44 0.03 -1.87
CA ASN A 85 11.83 0.44 -1.92
C ASN A 85 12.70 -0.22 -0.84
N LEU A 86 12.16 -0.47 0.33
CA LEU A 86 12.84 -1.09 1.47
C LEU A 86 11.87 -1.93 2.29
N ASP A 87 12.35 -2.79 3.16
CA ASP A 87 11.59 -3.49 4.18
C ASP A 87 12.47 -3.80 5.40
N SER A 88 11.86 -4.29 6.46
CA SER A 88 12.59 -4.82 7.63
C SER A 88 13.62 -3.86 8.22
N TYR A 89 13.43 -2.55 8.03
CA TYR A 89 14.38 -1.54 8.48
C TYR A 89 13.86 -0.84 9.74
N PHE A 90 14.65 -0.90 10.83
CA PHE A 90 14.18 -0.50 12.17
C PHE A 90 12.79 -1.07 12.46
N SER A 91 12.64 -2.36 12.25
CA SER A 91 11.37 -3.09 12.30
C SER A 91 10.58 -2.84 13.58
N LEU A 92 9.28 -3.09 13.52
CA LEU A 92 8.42 -3.04 14.68
C LEU A 92 8.77 -4.20 15.64
N THR A 93 8.74 -3.91 16.92
CA THR A 93 9.03 -4.89 17.99
C THR A 93 7.82 -5.10 18.92
N ASP A 94 6.75 -4.32 18.74
CA ASP A 94 5.61 -4.32 19.64
C ASP A 94 4.29 -4.32 18.86
N LYS A 95 3.51 -5.37 19.08
CA LYS A 95 2.15 -5.48 18.54
C LYS A 95 1.22 -4.37 19.04
N ALA A 96 1.43 -3.87 20.26
CA ALA A 96 0.60 -2.78 20.78
C ALA A 96 0.69 -1.51 19.92
N TYR A 97 1.85 -1.30 19.28
CA TYR A 97 1.98 -0.23 18.29
C TYR A 97 1.09 -0.46 17.06
N VAL A 98 1.07 -1.69 16.54
CA VAL A 98 0.20 -2.07 15.41
C VAL A 98 -1.27 -1.81 15.73
N ASP A 99 -1.71 -2.22 16.92
CA ASP A 99 -3.08 -2.04 17.37
C ASP A 99 -3.45 -0.54 17.53
N LYS A 100 -2.56 0.28 18.08
CA LYS A 100 -2.78 1.74 18.16
C LYS A 100 -2.89 2.39 16.79
N ARG A 101 -2.08 1.95 15.83
CA ARG A 101 -2.14 2.47 14.46
C ARG A 101 -3.42 2.02 13.75
N LEU A 102 -3.88 0.80 13.98
CA LEU A 102 -5.16 0.30 13.49
C LEU A 102 -6.32 1.19 13.98
N GLU A 103 -6.40 1.45 15.28
CA GLU A 103 -7.46 2.28 15.85
C GLU A 103 -7.43 3.72 15.33
N LEU A 104 -6.24 4.29 15.17
CA LEU A 104 -6.10 5.62 14.57
C LEU A 104 -6.54 5.62 13.09
N GLY A 105 -6.13 4.61 12.32
CA GLY A 105 -6.51 4.48 10.90
C GLY A 105 -8.01 4.34 10.71
N LYS A 106 -8.70 3.60 11.59
CA LYS A 106 -10.17 3.50 11.58
C LYS A 106 -10.82 4.86 11.79
N LYS A 107 -10.41 5.60 12.81
CA LYS A 107 -10.95 6.95 13.07
C LYS A 107 -10.76 7.90 11.89
N ILE A 108 -9.59 7.81 11.22
CA ILE A 108 -9.29 8.62 10.04
C ILE A 108 -10.28 8.30 8.91
N ILE A 109 -10.40 7.01 8.55
CA ILE A 109 -11.30 6.57 7.47
C ILE A 109 -12.76 6.88 7.80
N ASP A 110 -13.20 6.63 9.03
CA ASP A 110 -14.57 6.94 9.46
C ASP A 110 -14.88 8.43 9.29
N ARG A 111 -13.94 9.33 9.69
CA ARG A 111 -14.11 10.76 9.52
C ARG A 111 -14.09 11.21 8.07
N GLU A 112 -13.22 10.64 7.25
CA GLU A 112 -13.19 10.89 5.81
C GLU A 112 -14.53 10.53 5.15
N LEU A 113 -15.07 9.36 5.48
CA LEU A 113 -16.38 8.91 4.98
C LEU A 113 -17.54 9.78 5.47
N GLU A 114 -17.52 10.18 6.74
CA GLU A 114 -18.52 11.10 7.33
C GLU A 114 -18.58 12.43 6.58
N LEU A 115 -17.44 12.92 6.10
CA LEU A 115 -17.35 14.15 5.31
C LEU A 115 -17.55 13.94 3.79
N GLY A 116 -17.96 12.73 3.38
CA GLY A 116 -18.24 12.40 1.98
C GLY A 116 -16.99 12.23 1.11
N MET A 117 -15.83 11.97 1.72
CA MET A 117 -14.61 11.68 0.98
C MET A 117 -14.54 10.20 0.59
N THR A 118 -13.73 9.87 -0.40
CA THR A 118 -13.44 8.51 -0.83
C THR A 118 -11.97 8.20 -0.51
N PRO A 119 -11.68 7.38 0.49
CA PRO A 119 -10.32 7.01 0.84
C PRO A 119 -9.60 6.29 -0.30
N ILE A 120 -8.36 6.69 -0.61
CA ILE A 120 -7.45 5.91 -1.45
C ILE A 120 -6.67 4.99 -0.52
N GLN A 121 -6.92 3.69 -0.61
CA GLN A 121 -6.30 2.67 0.23
C GLN A 121 -5.04 2.11 -0.41
N GLN A 122 -4.17 1.47 0.37
CA GLN A 122 -3.00 0.78 -0.16
C GLN A 122 -3.44 -0.44 -0.98
N GLY A 123 -2.81 -0.61 -2.13
CA GLY A 123 -2.92 -1.81 -2.95
C GLY A 123 -1.75 -2.78 -2.70
N CYS A 124 -1.62 -3.77 -3.58
CA CYS A 124 -0.56 -4.79 -3.51
C CYS A 124 0.43 -4.65 -4.66
N SER A 125 1.69 -4.36 -4.34
CA SER A 125 2.82 -4.37 -5.28
C SER A 125 3.50 -5.74 -5.39
N GLY A 126 3.16 -6.68 -4.50
CA GLY A 126 3.80 -7.99 -4.43
C GLY A 126 5.01 -8.05 -3.50
N GLN A 127 5.33 -6.99 -2.76
CA GLN A 127 6.43 -7.01 -1.81
C GLN A 127 6.15 -7.98 -0.66
N VAL A 128 7.16 -8.79 -0.33
CA VAL A 128 7.04 -9.89 0.64
C VAL A 128 8.33 -10.04 1.46
N PRO A 129 8.25 -10.67 2.65
CA PRO A 129 9.45 -11.03 3.39
C PRO A 129 10.38 -11.94 2.56
N SER A 130 11.69 -11.82 2.74
CA SER A 130 12.70 -12.70 2.11
C SER A 130 12.46 -14.20 2.40
N THR A 131 11.73 -14.50 3.45
CA THR A 131 11.37 -15.85 3.89
C THR A 131 10.06 -16.38 3.33
N ILE A 132 9.46 -15.68 2.36
CA ILE A 132 8.12 -16.00 1.81
C ILE A 132 8.00 -17.45 1.32
N LEU A 133 9.05 -18.03 0.80
CA LEU A 133 9.07 -19.41 0.32
C LEU A 133 8.78 -20.46 1.39
N ARG A 134 8.91 -20.11 2.69
CA ARG A 134 8.55 -20.99 3.81
C ARG A 134 7.05 -21.21 3.92
N VAL A 135 6.26 -20.20 3.56
CA VAL A 135 4.79 -20.21 3.68
C VAL A 135 4.07 -20.29 2.32
N LEU A 136 4.72 -19.82 1.26
CA LEU A 136 4.26 -19.94 -0.12
C LEU A 136 5.36 -20.62 -0.97
N PRO A 137 5.51 -21.96 -0.87
CA PRO A 137 6.52 -22.67 -1.64
C PRO A 137 6.26 -22.56 -3.15
N HIS A 138 7.34 -22.67 -3.93
CA HIS A 138 7.31 -22.57 -5.39
C HIS A 138 6.85 -21.20 -5.92
N THR A 139 6.94 -20.14 -5.13
CA THR A 139 6.69 -18.77 -5.58
C THR A 139 7.87 -18.25 -6.37
N ASN A 140 7.61 -17.65 -7.53
CA ASN A 140 8.60 -16.88 -8.26
C ASN A 140 8.73 -15.49 -7.62
N ALA A 141 9.59 -15.37 -6.61
CA ALA A 141 9.94 -14.11 -5.99
C ALA A 141 11.35 -13.69 -6.46
N TYR A 142 11.50 -12.43 -6.82
CA TYR A 142 12.75 -11.87 -7.29
C TYR A 142 13.29 -10.79 -6.34
N ASN A 143 14.59 -10.57 -6.42
CA ASN A 143 15.26 -9.51 -5.69
C ASN A 143 15.02 -8.17 -6.39
N VAL A 144 14.47 -7.21 -5.65
CA VAL A 144 14.44 -5.81 -6.05
C VAL A 144 15.78 -5.18 -5.66
N PRO A 145 16.49 -4.53 -6.59
CA PRO A 145 17.81 -3.97 -6.31
C PRO A 145 17.81 -2.99 -5.13
N SER A 146 18.97 -2.87 -4.47
CA SER A 146 19.18 -1.86 -3.41
C SER A 146 18.75 -0.46 -3.87
N TRP A 147 17.94 0.19 -3.05
CA TRP A 147 17.50 1.56 -3.23
C TRP A 147 18.18 2.46 -2.19
N CYS A 148 18.85 3.53 -2.64
CA CYS A 148 19.52 4.52 -1.78
C CYS A 148 20.44 3.90 -0.70
N GLY A 149 21.08 2.77 -0.98
CA GLY A 149 21.96 2.07 -0.03
C GLY A 149 21.25 1.17 0.98
N PHE A 150 19.92 1.06 0.94
CA PHE A 150 19.19 0.08 1.73
C PHE A 150 19.37 -1.34 1.16
N PRO A 151 19.18 -2.38 1.99
CA PRO A 151 19.23 -3.77 1.53
C PRO A 151 18.25 -4.05 0.39
N VAL A 152 18.53 -5.11 -0.37
CA VAL A 152 17.60 -5.63 -1.37
C VAL A 152 16.29 -6.07 -0.72
N THR A 153 15.17 -5.86 -1.41
CA THR A 153 13.85 -6.35 -1.01
C THR A 153 13.41 -7.50 -1.91
N TYR A 154 12.31 -8.14 -1.56
CA TYR A 154 11.77 -9.26 -2.31
C TYR A 154 10.35 -8.95 -2.80
N GLN A 155 10.07 -9.31 -4.04
CA GLN A 155 8.77 -9.11 -4.64
C GLN A 155 8.34 -10.36 -5.41
N ILE A 156 7.11 -10.78 -5.25
CA ILE A 156 6.52 -11.84 -6.09
C ILE A 156 6.31 -11.28 -7.48
N ASP A 157 6.74 -12.02 -8.50
CA ASP A 157 6.45 -11.67 -9.89
C ASP A 157 4.93 -11.59 -10.09
N PRO A 158 4.38 -10.47 -10.58
CA PRO A 158 2.94 -10.35 -10.80
C PRO A 158 2.33 -11.42 -11.70
N LEU A 159 3.15 -12.10 -12.50
CA LEU A 159 2.73 -13.22 -13.35
C LEU A 159 2.72 -14.58 -12.62
N ASP A 160 3.21 -14.65 -11.40
CA ASP A 160 3.12 -15.86 -10.57
C ASP A 160 1.73 -15.99 -9.95
N LYS A 161 1.21 -17.22 -9.90
CA LYS A 161 -0.10 -17.52 -9.28
C LYS A 161 -0.21 -17.08 -7.82
N ASN A 162 0.91 -17.10 -7.08
CA ASN A 162 0.95 -16.71 -5.68
C ASN A 162 0.92 -15.18 -5.50
N PHE A 163 1.21 -14.38 -6.54
CA PHE A 163 0.97 -12.94 -6.49
C PHE A 163 -0.50 -12.63 -6.23
N ARG A 164 -1.39 -13.20 -7.04
CA ARG A 164 -2.84 -13.03 -6.84
C ARG A 164 -3.30 -13.55 -5.48
N LYS A 165 -2.81 -14.71 -5.06
CA LYS A 165 -3.14 -15.30 -3.74
C LYS A 165 -2.74 -14.37 -2.59
N PHE A 166 -1.53 -13.85 -2.63
CA PHE A 166 -1.02 -12.93 -1.62
C PHE A 166 -1.74 -11.58 -1.65
N GLY A 167 -1.92 -11.00 -2.83
CA GLY A 167 -2.64 -9.74 -3.00
C GLY A 167 -4.09 -9.81 -2.55
N MET A 168 -4.80 -10.88 -2.87
CA MET A 168 -6.17 -11.10 -2.38
C MET A 168 -6.22 -11.23 -0.85
N ALA A 169 -5.22 -11.88 -0.23
CA ALA A 169 -5.15 -11.97 1.23
C ALA A 169 -4.95 -10.59 1.89
N LEU A 170 -4.08 -9.75 1.31
CA LEU A 170 -3.88 -8.36 1.78
C LEU A 170 -5.16 -7.52 1.63
N LEU A 171 -5.78 -7.54 0.46
CA LEU A 171 -6.99 -6.78 0.18
C LEU A 171 -8.16 -7.22 1.05
N GLU A 172 -8.32 -8.54 1.25
CA GLU A 172 -9.35 -9.08 2.12
C GLU A 172 -9.12 -8.68 3.59
N LYS A 173 -7.86 -8.73 4.06
CA LYS A 173 -7.53 -8.28 5.41
C LYS A 173 -7.81 -6.78 5.55
N GLN A 174 -7.45 -5.97 4.56
CA GLN A 174 -7.76 -4.54 4.55
C GLN A 174 -9.26 -4.28 4.62
N ARG A 175 -10.06 -5.03 3.83
CA ARG A 175 -11.52 -4.95 3.87
C ARG A 175 -12.10 -5.28 5.25
N GLN A 176 -11.56 -6.32 5.91
CA GLN A 176 -11.98 -6.71 7.26
C GLN A 176 -11.67 -5.62 8.31
N LEU A 177 -10.55 -4.93 8.17
CA LEU A 177 -10.09 -3.96 9.15
C LEU A 177 -10.63 -2.54 8.91
N PHE A 178 -10.81 -2.14 7.64
CA PHE A 178 -11.07 -0.76 7.24
C PHE A 178 -12.23 -0.57 6.25
N GLY A 179 -12.85 -1.64 5.77
CA GLY A 179 -13.78 -1.58 4.65
C GLY A 179 -13.08 -1.55 3.28
N ALA A 180 -13.87 -1.64 2.22
CA ALA A 180 -13.40 -1.50 0.83
C ALA A 180 -13.94 -0.19 0.24
N HIS A 181 -13.06 0.64 -0.31
CA HIS A 181 -13.42 1.99 -0.79
C HIS A 181 -13.09 2.19 -2.27
N HIS A 182 -12.91 1.12 -3.00
CA HIS A 182 -12.76 1.03 -4.46
C HIS A 182 -11.48 1.60 -5.07
N TYR A 183 -10.69 2.40 -4.36
CA TYR A 183 -9.47 3.02 -4.87
C TYR A 183 -8.24 2.42 -4.17
N TYR A 184 -7.37 1.75 -4.95
CA TYR A 184 -6.21 1.01 -4.43
C TYR A 184 -4.92 1.55 -5.04
N ALA A 185 -4.07 2.19 -4.22
CA ALA A 185 -2.81 2.78 -4.66
C ALA A 185 -1.69 1.75 -4.67
N CYS A 186 -1.03 1.60 -5.81
CA CYS A 186 0.09 0.68 -5.97
C CYS A 186 0.92 1.05 -7.18
N ASP A 187 2.24 1.08 -7.01
CA ASP A 187 3.22 1.21 -8.09
C ASP A 187 4.14 -0.02 -8.09
N PRO A 188 4.01 -0.95 -9.04
CA PRO A 188 4.74 -2.22 -8.99
C PRO A 188 6.26 -2.06 -9.19
N PHE A 189 6.71 -0.96 -9.78
CA PHE A 189 8.12 -0.70 -10.09
C PHE A 189 8.56 0.70 -9.67
N HIS A 190 8.11 1.14 -8.49
CA HIS A 190 8.44 2.47 -7.97
C HIS A 190 9.95 2.65 -7.79
N GLU A 191 10.55 3.58 -8.55
CA GLU A 191 12.00 3.81 -8.62
C GLU A 191 12.85 2.56 -8.91
N ASN A 192 12.25 1.51 -9.42
CA ASN A 192 12.85 0.23 -9.74
C ASN A 192 12.67 -0.12 -11.21
N LYS A 193 13.34 -1.18 -11.65
CA LYS A 193 13.19 -1.75 -12.99
C LYS A 193 12.43 -3.05 -12.89
N PRO A 194 11.54 -3.34 -13.86
CA PRO A 194 10.94 -4.66 -13.94
C PRO A 194 12.02 -5.75 -14.10
N PRO A 195 11.82 -6.94 -13.52
CA PRO A 195 12.80 -8.03 -13.59
C PRO A 195 13.00 -8.54 -15.01
N ILE A 196 11.99 -8.40 -15.86
CA ILE A 196 12.03 -8.78 -17.27
C ILE A 196 11.76 -7.53 -18.11
N LYS A 197 12.61 -7.32 -19.13
CA LYS A 197 12.48 -6.18 -20.04
C LYS A 197 11.46 -6.47 -21.14
N GLY A 198 10.82 -5.41 -21.62
CA GLY A 198 9.97 -5.42 -22.82
C GLY A 198 8.49 -5.21 -22.52
N ASP A 199 7.82 -4.61 -23.51
CA ASP A 199 6.43 -4.15 -23.40
C ASP A 199 5.46 -5.32 -23.12
N LYS A 200 5.73 -6.49 -23.71
CA LYS A 200 4.89 -7.66 -23.48
C LYS A 200 4.84 -8.10 -22.02
N TYR A 201 5.98 -8.01 -21.30
CA TYR A 201 6.00 -8.29 -19.86
C TYR A 201 5.19 -7.25 -19.10
N LEU A 202 5.40 -5.96 -19.38
CA LEU A 202 4.67 -4.88 -18.74
C LEU A 202 3.16 -4.98 -18.97
N GLN A 203 2.71 -5.28 -20.19
CA GLN A 203 1.30 -5.51 -20.50
C GLN A 203 0.70 -6.65 -19.68
N ASN A 204 1.42 -7.78 -19.59
CA ASN A 204 0.96 -8.91 -18.78
C ASN A 204 0.90 -8.58 -17.28
N VAL A 205 1.87 -7.82 -16.77
CA VAL A 205 1.88 -7.33 -15.39
C VAL A 205 0.68 -6.41 -15.12
N GLY A 206 0.45 -5.43 -15.98
CA GLY A 206 -0.69 -4.52 -15.88
C GLY A 206 -2.02 -5.29 -15.86
N LYS A 207 -2.15 -6.26 -16.76
CA LYS A 207 -3.32 -7.15 -16.80
C LYS A 207 -3.48 -7.96 -15.52
N ALA A 208 -2.43 -8.60 -15.01
CA ALA A 208 -2.48 -9.44 -13.81
C ALA A 208 -2.89 -8.63 -12.57
N ILE A 209 -2.36 -7.42 -12.41
CA ILE A 209 -2.70 -6.51 -11.30
C ILE A 209 -4.15 -6.03 -11.43
N SER A 210 -4.56 -5.59 -12.61
CA SER A 210 -5.92 -5.14 -12.88
C SER A 210 -6.94 -6.25 -12.65
N GLU A 211 -6.68 -7.47 -13.13
CA GLU A 211 -7.54 -8.63 -12.91
C GLU A 211 -7.64 -9.03 -11.44
N MET A 212 -6.56 -8.87 -10.67
CA MET A 212 -6.59 -9.11 -9.23
C MET A 212 -7.54 -8.13 -8.55
N TYR A 213 -7.41 -6.83 -8.81
CA TYR A 213 -8.29 -5.83 -8.21
C TYR A 213 -9.73 -5.99 -8.64
N THR A 214 -10.00 -6.20 -9.92
CA THR A 214 -11.37 -6.38 -10.43
C THR A 214 -12.03 -7.64 -9.87
N ALA A 215 -11.25 -8.69 -9.63
CA ALA A 215 -11.76 -9.92 -9.02
C ALA A 215 -12.05 -9.75 -7.52
N PHE A 216 -11.35 -8.87 -6.83
CA PHE A 216 -11.61 -8.53 -5.44
C PHE A 216 -12.81 -7.60 -5.31
N ASP A 217 -12.88 -6.59 -6.17
CA ASP A 217 -13.87 -5.53 -6.15
C ASP A 217 -14.19 -5.12 -7.58
N SER A 218 -15.43 -5.36 -8.02
CA SER A 218 -15.86 -5.06 -9.40
C SER A 218 -15.84 -3.56 -9.74
N GLN A 219 -15.77 -2.68 -8.74
CA GLN A 219 -15.64 -1.23 -8.89
C GLN A 219 -14.22 -0.73 -8.66
N ALA A 220 -13.24 -1.64 -8.52
CA ALA A 220 -11.87 -1.27 -8.21
C ALA A 220 -11.29 -0.31 -9.24
N VAL A 221 -10.63 0.72 -8.74
CA VAL A 221 -9.82 1.66 -9.51
C VAL A 221 -8.37 1.54 -9.01
N TRP A 222 -7.49 1.16 -9.90
CA TRP A 222 -6.07 1.14 -9.62
C TRP A 222 -5.49 2.56 -9.71
N VAL A 223 -4.95 3.06 -8.59
CA VAL A 223 -4.35 4.39 -8.50
C VAL A 223 -2.83 4.26 -8.56
N MET A 224 -2.20 4.98 -9.46
CA MET A 224 -0.74 5.03 -9.60
C MET A 224 -0.21 6.41 -9.26
N GLN A 225 0.96 6.46 -8.59
CA GLN A 225 1.68 7.71 -8.38
C GLN A 225 2.36 8.14 -9.68
N ALA A 226 2.37 9.44 -9.94
CA ALA A 226 3.04 9.97 -11.13
C ALA A 226 4.58 10.01 -11.00
N TRP A 227 5.14 9.75 -9.82
CA TRP A 227 6.58 9.92 -9.55
C TRP A 227 7.49 9.08 -10.44
N SER A 228 7.15 7.82 -10.67
CA SER A 228 7.95 6.90 -11.50
C SER A 228 7.22 6.44 -12.75
N LEU A 229 6.13 7.07 -13.13
CA LEU A 229 5.43 6.76 -14.36
C LEU A 229 6.31 7.12 -15.56
N ARG A 230 6.69 6.10 -16.32
CA ARG A 230 7.46 6.23 -17.55
C ARG A 230 6.57 5.89 -18.74
N GLU A 231 6.82 6.56 -19.85
CA GLU A 231 6.04 6.36 -21.08
C GLU A 231 5.84 4.87 -21.46
N PRO A 232 6.87 3.98 -21.40
CA PRO A 232 6.65 2.56 -21.69
C PRO A 232 5.71 1.85 -20.72
N ILE A 233 5.66 2.26 -19.45
CA ILE A 233 4.77 1.68 -18.42
C ILE A 233 3.33 2.11 -18.70
N VAL A 234 3.14 3.38 -19.08
CA VAL A 234 1.80 3.94 -19.36
C VAL A 234 1.22 3.40 -20.65
N LYS A 235 2.06 3.12 -21.66
CA LYS A 235 1.64 2.60 -22.97
C LYS A 235 1.43 1.07 -22.98
N ALA A 236 1.98 0.37 -22.02
CA ALA A 236 1.82 -1.07 -21.89
C ALA A 236 0.50 -1.45 -21.24
#